data_4bfd64a173794bf68ad9fb015429c310
#
_entry.id   4bfd64a173794bf68ad9fb015429c310
#
_cell.length_a   1.000
_cell.length_b   1.000
_cell.length_c   1.000
_cell.angle_alpha   90.00
_cell.angle_beta   90.00
_cell.angle_gamma   90.00
#
_symmetry.space_group_name_H-M   'P 1'
#
loop_
_entity.id
_entity.type
_entity.pdbx_description
1 polymer ?
#
loop_
_entity_poly.entity_id
_entity_poly.type
_entity_poly.pdbx_seq_one_letter_code
_entity_poly.pdbx_strand_id
1 'polypeptide(L)'
;MDCDILVIGAGIQGAAVAQLAAQRGYRVRLIEQFSRAAEGTSSRSSKLIHGGLRYLETGQFQLVRECLQAQRNLLRDRPSLVKLIPFYIPVYTHASRPPWKIGVGLWLYHLLGGQGFTRVPESEWNSLDGLDTHHLRTVFRYFDAQTDDRALTEAVLADARTLGATVTFQTSFKQAECGANGCRTQCHGPSGQEEITSSALINAAGPWVNHVIRQVRPHTKPLDIELVQGTHIIVPGSLQQGIYYLEAPQDQRAVFAMPWQGHIMIGTTETPWRGDPGDAHPLEQEKTYLLEVYNQYFKRELETGDILDAFAGLRVLPTGRGRAFNRRRDTILHNDSATPRLVSIYGGKLTSHEHTAGKVMKLLRPRLFRRRQP
;
A
#
# COMPACT_ATOMS: atom_id res chain seq x y z
N MET A 1 -6.18 26.27 -20.63
CA MET A 1 -5.83 25.12 -19.76
C MET A 1 -6.87 25.01 -18.66
N ASP A 2 -7.51 23.86 -18.57
CA ASP A 2 -8.57 23.60 -17.61
C ASP A 2 -8.00 23.44 -16.19
N CYS A 3 -6.82 22.83 -16.06
CA CYS A 3 -6.10 22.70 -14.81
C CYS A 3 -4.58 22.79 -14.99
N ASP A 4 -3.85 22.94 -13.90
CA ASP A 4 -2.39 22.94 -13.91
C ASP A 4 -1.87 21.48 -13.86
N ILE A 5 -2.55 20.60 -13.09
CA ILE A 5 -2.19 19.19 -12.96
C ILE A 5 -3.46 18.33 -13.09
N LEU A 6 -3.41 17.39 -14.02
CA LEU A 6 -4.39 16.30 -14.13
C LEU A 6 -3.82 15.04 -13.48
N VAL A 7 -4.58 14.41 -12.58
CA VAL A 7 -4.22 13.15 -11.91
C VAL A 7 -5.18 12.05 -12.36
N ILE A 8 -4.64 10.92 -12.80
CA ILE A 8 -5.40 9.72 -13.17
C ILE A 8 -5.33 8.72 -12.02
N GLY A 9 -6.49 8.42 -11.40
CA GLY A 9 -6.64 7.44 -10.32
C GLY A 9 -6.78 8.06 -8.94
N ALA A 10 -7.85 7.67 -8.20
CA ALA A 10 -8.15 8.09 -6.83
C ALA A 10 -7.73 7.06 -5.77
N GLY A 11 -6.67 6.29 -6.04
CA GLY A 11 -5.96 5.53 -5.01
C GLY A 11 -5.11 6.47 -4.15
N ILE A 12 -4.49 5.92 -3.09
CA ILE A 12 -3.73 6.72 -2.10
C ILE A 12 -2.63 7.57 -2.73
N GLN A 13 -1.97 7.09 -3.81
CA GLN A 13 -0.90 7.86 -4.47
C GLN A 13 -1.47 9.06 -5.23
N GLY A 14 -2.57 8.88 -5.96
CA GLY A 14 -3.22 9.99 -6.68
C GLY A 14 -3.85 10.99 -5.73
N ALA A 15 -4.51 10.53 -4.67
CA ALA A 15 -5.08 11.39 -3.62
C ALA A 15 -4.00 12.25 -2.96
N ALA A 16 -2.85 11.67 -2.61
CA ALA A 16 -1.74 12.39 -1.99
C ALA A 16 -1.09 13.42 -2.92
N VAL A 17 -0.93 13.09 -4.21
CA VAL A 17 -0.43 14.06 -5.21
C VAL A 17 -1.43 15.19 -5.38
N ALA A 18 -2.72 14.90 -5.49
CA ALA A 18 -3.75 15.92 -5.63
C ALA A 18 -3.80 16.84 -4.40
N GLN A 19 -3.73 16.29 -3.19
CA GLN A 19 -3.69 17.05 -1.95
C GLN A 19 -2.48 17.99 -1.90
N LEU A 20 -1.27 17.47 -2.11
CA LEU A 20 -0.05 18.27 -2.04
C LEU A 20 0.02 19.33 -3.14
N ALA A 21 -0.45 19.03 -4.34
CA ALA A 21 -0.49 19.97 -5.44
C ALA A 21 -1.50 21.11 -5.16
N ALA A 22 -2.70 20.79 -4.67
CA ALA A 22 -3.69 21.79 -4.28
C ALA A 22 -3.20 22.65 -3.10
N GLN A 23 -2.57 22.05 -2.11
CA GLN A 23 -1.94 22.77 -0.99
C GLN A 23 -0.88 23.79 -1.46
N ARG A 24 -0.20 23.50 -2.58
CA ARG A 24 0.78 24.41 -3.19
C ARG A 24 0.16 25.45 -4.14
N GLY A 25 -1.18 25.55 -4.18
CA GLY A 25 -1.91 26.53 -4.96
C GLY A 25 -2.08 26.19 -6.46
N TYR A 26 -1.81 24.95 -6.87
CA TYR A 26 -2.08 24.51 -8.24
C TYR A 26 -3.56 24.16 -8.41
N ARG A 27 -4.12 24.46 -9.61
CA ARG A 27 -5.44 23.96 -10.01
C ARG A 27 -5.30 22.48 -10.33
N VAL A 28 -5.91 21.63 -9.54
CA VAL A 28 -5.82 20.17 -9.69
C VAL A 28 -7.16 19.62 -10.12
N ARG A 29 -7.14 18.76 -11.13
CA ARG A 29 -8.25 17.89 -11.48
C ARG A 29 -7.81 16.44 -11.33
N LEU A 30 -8.65 15.61 -10.70
CA LEU A 30 -8.42 14.19 -10.55
C LEU A 30 -9.59 13.43 -11.17
N ILE A 31 -9.29 12.43 -11.99
CA ILE A 31 -10.28 11.53 -12.60
C ILE A 31 -10.11 10.12 -12.06
N GLU A 32 -11.23 9.44 -11.82
CA GLU A 32 -11.28 8.06 -11.34
C GLU A 32 -12.31 7.26 -12.14
N GLN A 33 -11.92 6.09 -12.64
CA GLN A 33 -12.79 5.25 -13.45
C GLN A 33 -13.94 4.60 -12.65
N PHE A 34 -13.74 4.37 -11.35
CA PHE A 34 -14.76 3.80 -10.47
C PHE A 34 -15.69 4.86 -9.88
N SER A 35 -16.77 4.41 -9.22
CA SER A 35 -17.77 5.29 -8.61
C SER A 35 -17.30 5.97 -7.33
N ARG A 36 -16.20 5.52 -6.73
CA ARG A 36 -15.61 6.08 -5.50
C ARG A 36 -14.09 5.88 -5.46
N ALA A 37 -13.45 6.50 -4.48
CA ALA A 37 -12.02 6.37 -4.25
C ALA A 37 -11.63 4.98 -3.72
N ALA A 38 -10.35 4.63 -3.86
CA ALA A 38 -9.73 3.45 -3.28
C ALA A 38 -10.30 2.09 -3.76
N GLU A 39 -11.00 2.02 -4.89
CA GLU A 39 -11.57 0.76 -5.39
C GLU A 39 -10.53 -0.27 -5.85
N GLY A 40 -9.31 0.16 -6.19
CA GLY A 40 -8.19 -0.72 -6.50
C GLY A 40 -7.46 -1.21 -5.23
N THR A 41 -6.13 -1.23 -5.28
CA THR A 41 -5.25 -1.73 -4.20
C THR A 41 -5.39 -0.96 -2.88
N SER A 42 -5.83 0.30 -2.91
CA SER A 42 -5.87 1.20 -1.74
C SER A 42 -6.99 0.89 -0.73
N SER A 43 -7.84 -0.11 -0.98
CA SER A 43 -8.77 -0.68 0.01
C SER A 43 -8.53 -2.18 0.26
N ARG A 44 -7.51 -2.75 -0.40
CA ARG A 44 -7.25 -4.19 -0.40
C ARG A 44 -5.83 -4.50 0.09
N SER A 45 -5.32 -3.66 1.00
CA SER A 45 -4.03 -3.86 1.66
C SER A 45 -4.16 -4.63 2.98
N SER A 46 -3.04 -4.90 3.64
CA SER A 46 -3.02 -5.50 4.99
C SER A 46 -3.43 -4.51 6.10
N LYS A 47 -3.94 -3.32 5.78
CA LYS A 47 -4.39 -2.31 6.75
C LYS A 47 -3.29 -1.81 7.71
N LEU A 48 -2.03 -1.93 7.32
CA LEU A 48 -0.89 -1.62 8.16
C LEU A 48 -0.15 -0.36 7.69
N ILE A 49 0.21 0.48 8.66
CA ILE A 49 1.16 1.58 8.52
C ILE A 49 2.40 1.19 9.30
N HIS A 50 3.37 0.60 8.63
CA HIS A 50 4.52 -0.04 9.28
C HIS A 50 5.85 0.45 8.69
N GLY A 51 6.91 0.42 9.52
CA GLY A 51 8.26 0.74 9.07
C GLY A 51 8.90 -0.32 8.17
N GLY A 52 8.35 -1.54 8.18
CA GLY A 52 8.83 -2.64 7.37
C GLY A 52 10.06 -3.34 7.96
N LEU A 53 9.93 -3.91 9.15
CA LEU A 53 10.96 -4.67 9.87
C LEU A 53 11.70 -5.65 8.94
N ARG A 54 10.99 -6.31 8.04
CA ARG A 54 11.54 -7.26 7.07
C ARG A 54 12.56 -6.65 6.10
N TYR A 55 12.46 -5.37 5.77
CA TYR A 55 13.41 -4.73 4.85
C TYR A 55 14.82 -4.61 5.43
N LEU A 56 14.95 -4.79 6.75
CA LEU A 56 16.27 -4.87 7.40
C LEU A 56 17.05 -6.11 6.96
N GLU A 57 16.37 -7.23 6.68
CA GLU A 57 17.02 -8.46 6.19
C GLU A 57 17.68 -8.26 4.81
N THR A 58 17.20 -7.29 4.03
CA THR A 58 17.73 -6.93 2.70
C THR A 58 18.56 -5.64 2.72
N GLY A 59 18.93 -5.12 3.92
CA GLY A 59 19.78 -3.95 4.07
C GLY A 59 19.16 -2.62 3.66
N GLN A 60 17.83 -2.54 3.54
CA GLN A 60 17.13 -1.32 3.11
C GLN A 60 16.88 -0.34 4.28
N PHE A 61 17.92 0.03 5.01
CA PHE A 61 17.82 0.86 6.23
C PHE A 61 17.19 2.23 5.99
N GLN A 62 17.55 2.88 4.87
CA GLN A 62 16.98 4.18 4.52
C GLN A 62 15.47 4.08 4.30
N LEU A 63 15.00 3.04 3.61
CA LEU A 63 13.57 2.81 3.37
C LEU A 63 12.81 2.60 4.69
N VAL A 64 13.37 1.84 5.62
CA VAL A 64 12.80 1.64 6.97
C VAL A 64 12.68 2.97 7.70
N ARG A 65 13.74 3.79 7.69
CA ARG A 65 13.74 5.11 8.33
C ARG A 65 12.68 6.04 7.73
N GLU A 66 12.57 6.09 6.39
CA GLU A 66 11.55 6.88 5.69
C GLU A 66 10.13 6.42 6.06
N CYS A 67 9.89 5.09 6.10
CA CYS A 67 8.59 4.54 6.50
C CYS A 67 8.25 4.84 7.97
N LEU A 68 9.20 4.71 8.90
CA LEU A 68 9.00 5.03 10.31
C LEU A 68 8.73 6.52 10.53
N GLN A 69 9.40 7.39 9.77
CA GLN A 69 9.12 8.83 9.82
C GLN A 69 7.69 9.13 9.31
N ALA A 70 7.30 8.52 8.20
CA ALA A 70 5.95 8.67 7.64
C ALA A 70 4.88 8.13 8.61
N GLN A 71 5.13 7.00 9.26
CA GLN A 71 4.25 6.45 10.29
C GLN A 71 4.04 7.43 11.46
N ARG A 72 5.14 8.01 11.99
CA ARG A 72 5.05 9.01 13.07
C ARG A 72 4.23 10.24 12.65
N ASN A 73 4.41 10.71 11.43
CA ASN A 73 3.62 11.81 10.89
C ASN A 73 2.13 11.44 10.86
N LEU A 74 1.79 10.28 10.30
CA LEU A 74 0.40 9.82 10.21
C LEU A 74 -0.25 9.61 11.59
N LEU A 75 0.47 9.07 12.56
CA LEU A 75 -0.01 8.93 13.95
C LEU A 75 -0.33 10.29 14.58
N ARG A 76 0.48 11.31 14.29
CA ARG A 76 0.28 12.68 14.78
C ARG A 76 -0.84 13.39 14.04
N ASP A 77 -0.85 13.31 12.71
CA ASP A 77 -1.69 14.14 11.86
C ASP A 77 -3.07 13.50 11.60
N ARG A 78 -3.20 12.18 11.84
CA ARG A 78 -4.41 11.37 11.60
C ARG A 78 -4.74 10.41 12.76
N PRO A 79 -4.77 10.85 14.02
CA PRO A 79 -4.91 9.96 15.18
C PRO A 79 -6.24 9.21 15.24
N SER A 80 -7.28 9.71 14.56
CA SER A 80 -8.57 9.01 14.43
C SER A 80 -8.53 7.83 13.46
N LEU A 81 -7.63 7.86 12.46
CA LEU A 81 -7.53 6.87 11.40
C LEU A 81 -6.36 5.92 11.56
N VAL A 82 -5.26 6.39 12.14
CA VAL A 82 -4.03 5.60 12.30
C VAL A 82 -3.75 5.42 13.78
N LYS A 83 -3.72 4.17 14.23
CA LYS A 83 -3.55 3.82 15.65
C LYS A 83 -2.35 2.92 15.84
N LEU A 84 -1.55 3.20 16.86
CA LEU A 84 -0.47 2.33 17.29
C LEU A 84 -1.06 1.07 17.90
N ILE A 85 -0.55 -0.10 17.53
CA ILE A 85 -1.02 -1.41 18.00
C ILE A 85 0.16 -2.32 18.30
N PRO A 86 0.07 -3.20 19.32
CA PRO A 86 1.11 -4.20 19.58
C PRO A 86 1.17 -5.24 18.47
N PHE A 87 2.40 -5.64 18.12
CA PHE A 87 2.71 -6.76 17.25
C PHE A 87 3.45 -7.82 18.04
N TYR A 88 3.03 -9.06 17.90
CA TYR A 88 3.62 -10.22 18.55
C TYR A 88 4.30 -11.09 17.51
N ILE A 89 5.55 -11.46 17.75
CA ILE A 89 6.32 -12.39 16.92
C ILE A 89 6.57 -13.64 17.76
N PRO A 90 5.73 -14.68 17.66
CA PRO A 90 5.96 -15.96 18.31
C PRO A 90 7.10 -16.71 17.56
N VAL A 91 8.07 -17.19 18.30
CA VAL A 91 9.23 -17.92 17.76
C VAL A 91 9.23 -19.32 18.32
N TYR A 92 9.01 -20.30 17.46
CA TYR A 92 8.95 -21.70 17.82
C TYR A 92 10.30 -22.39 17.62
N THR A 93 10.45 -23.62 18.11
CA THR A 93 11.68 -24.40 17.96
C THR A 93 12.06 -24.69 16.52
N HIS A 94 11.07 -24.77 15.64
CA HIS A 94 11.23 -25.07 14.21
C HIS A 94 11.25 -23.80 13.32
N ALA A 95 11.19 -22.60 13.92
CA ALA A 95 11.23 -21.35 13.15
C ALA A 95 12.54 -21.20 12.37
N SER A 96 12.46 -20.69 11.14
CA SER A 96 13.63 -20.48 10.29
C SER A 96 14.55 -19.37 10.83
N ARG A 97 13.99 -18.45 11.60
CA ARG A 97 14.70 -17.34 12.22
C ARG A 97 14.86 -17.55 13.72
N PRO A 98 16.11 -17.75 14.20
CA PRO A 98 16.36 -17.91 15.63
C PRO A 98 16.04 -16.63 16.42
N PRO A 99 15.70 -16.73 17.71
CA PRO A 99 15.30 -15.58 18.54
C PRO A 99 16.31 -14.43 18.54
N TRP A 100 17.61 -14.72 18.56
CA TRP A 100 18.63 -13.68 18.58
C TRP A 100 18.61 -12.82 17.31
N LYS A 101 18.35 -13.43 16.13
CA LYS A 101 18.29 -12.70 14.85
C LYS A 101 17.10 -11.74 14.82
N ILE A 102 15.95 -12.19 15.33
CA ILE A 102 14.75 -11.35 15.46
C ILE A 102 15.02 -10.21 16.44
N GLY A 103 15.63 -10.49 17.59
CA GLY A 103 16.01 -9.49 18.58
C GLY A 103 16.94 -8.40 18.02
N VAL A 104 17.96 -8.79 17.24
CA VAL A 104 18.85 -7.83 16.56
C VAL A 104 18.07 -7.01 15.54
N GLY A 105 17.19 -7.63 14.76
CA GLY A 105 16.32 -6.91 13.81
C GLY A 105 15.42 -5.87 14.49
N LEU A 106 14.79 -6.22 15.61
CA LEU A 106 13.96 -5.32 16.40
C LEU A 106 14.78 -4.19 17.07
N TRP A 107 15.99 -4.48 17.52
CA TRP A 107 16.90 -3.48 18.04
C TRP A 107 17.32 -2.46 16.97
N LEU A 108 17.68 -2.92 15.77
CA LEU A 108 17.96 -2.04 14.63
C LEU A 108 16.72 -1.22 14.23
N TYR A 109 15.54 -1.84 14.24
CA TYR A 109 14.27 -1.16 13.96
C TYR A 109 14.01 -0.02 14.93
N HIS A 110 14.27 -0.27 16.23
CA HIS A 110 14.17 0.75 17.26
C HIS A 110 15.16 1.91 17.02
N LEU A 111 16.44 1.61 16.72
CA LEU A 111 17.45 2.64 16.43
C LEU A 111 17.10 3.51 15.21
N LEU A 112 16.39 2.95 14.23
CA LEU A 112 15.93 3.70 13.05
C LEU A 112 14.70 4.56 13.33
N GLY A 113 14.17 4.51 14.55
CA GLY A 113 13.05 5.33 15.01
C GLY A 113 11.75 4.56 15.21
N GLY A 114 11.77 3.23 15.22
CA GLY A 114 10.66 2.40 15.69
C GLY A 114 10.47 2.53 17.19
N GLN A 115 9.30 2.09 17.66
CA GLN A 115 9.02 1.98 19.09
C GLN A 115 9.89 0.88 19.72
N GLY A 116 10.07 0.93 21.05
CA GLY A 116 10.77 -0.11 21.80
C GLY A 116 10.10 -1.49 21.64
N PHE A 117 10.87 -2.52 21.95
CA PHE A 117 10.37 -3.89 21.95
C PHE A 117 10.71 -4.59 23.25
N THR A 118 9.96 -5.63 23.59
CA THR A 118 10.14 -6.47 24.80
C THR A 118 9.99 -7.94 24.46
N ARG A 119 10.54 -8.82 25.31
CA ARG A 119 10.14 -10.21 25.33
C ARG A 119 8.94 -10.35 26.26
N VAL A 120 7.92 -11.07 25.80
CA VAL A 120 6.75 -11.37 26.63
C VAL A 120 7.14 -12.48 27.62
N PRO A 121 6.93 -12.29 28.93
CA PRO A 121 7.17 -13.33 29.92
C PRO A 121 6.36 -14.60 29.65
N GLU A 122 6.90 -15.77 29.97
CA GLU A 122 6.20 -17.05 29.76
C GLU A 122 4.87 -17.13 30.53
N SER A 123 4.81 -16.50 31.70
CA SER A 123 3.59 -16.41 32.50
C SER A 123 2.43 -15.70 31.78
N GLU A 124 2.72 -14.87 30.78
CA GLU A 124 1.71 -14.15 29.99
C GLU A 124 1.31 -14.89 28.70
N TRP A 125 2.01 -15.94 28.28
CA TRP A 125 1.76 -16.61 27.00
C TRP A 125 0.33 -17.16 26.87
N ASN A 126 -0.25 -17.66 27.97
CA ASN A 126 -1.62 -18.18 27.97
C ASN A 126 -2.69 -17.10 27.73
N SER A 127 -2.35 -15.82 27.86
CA SER A 127 -3.26 -14.68 27.57
C SER A 127 -3.18 -14.21 26.12
N LEU A 128 -2.31 -14.80 25.29
CA LEU A 128 -2.07 -14.38 23.89
C LEU A 128 -3.12 -14.98 22.92
N ASP A 129 -4.39 -14.61 23.11
CA ASP A 129 -5.50 -14.86 22.18
C ASP A 129 -5.64 -16.32 21.68
N GLY A 130 -5.26 -17.30 22.52
CA GLY A 130 -5.29 -18.71 22.15
C GLY A 130 -4.12 -19.19 21.30
N LEU A 131 -3.01 -18.43 21.29
CA LEU A 131 -1.76 -18.89 20.67
C LEU A 131 -1.36 -20.27 21.23
N ASP A 132 -0.96 -21.20 20.35
CA ASP A 132 -0.42 -22.47 20.81
C ASP A 132 0.95 -22.25 21.43
N THR A 133 1.12 -22.65 22.66
CA THR A 133 2.37 -22.51 23.41
C THR A 133 3.28 -23.75 23.32
N HIS A 134 2.83 -24.81 22.66
CA HIS A 134 3.61 -26.02 22.48
C HIS A 134 4.80 -25.75 21.57
N HIS A 135 6.01 -26.09 22.01
CA HIS A 135 7.26 -25.77 21.32
C HIS A 135 7.56 -24.27 21.11
N LEU A 136 6.83 -23.37 21.77
CA LEU A 136 7.12 -21.94 21.77
C LEU A 136 8.42 -21.66 22.56
N ARG A 137 9.35 -20.91 21.98
CA ARG A 137 10.64 -20.56 22.61
C ARG A 137 10.63 -19.17 23.22
N THR A 138 9.98 -18.23 22.55
CA THR A 138 9.88 -16.84 22.98
C THR A 138 8.83 -16.12 22.17
N VAL A 139 8.29 -15.03 22.73
CA VAL A 139 7.45 -14.09 22.01
C VAL A 139 8.06 -12.70 22.16
N PHE A 140 8.29 -12.03 21.05
CA PHE A 140 8.66 -10.61 21.04
C PHE A 140 7.41 -9.76 20.84
N ARG A 141 7.31 -8.66 21.58
CA ARG A 141 6.29 -7.62 21.39
C ARG A 141 6.98 -6.34 20.95
N TYR A 142 6.54 -5.77 19.85
CA TYR A 142 6.93 -4.45 19.36
C TYR A 142 5.68 -3.67 18.93
N PHE A 143 5.84 -2.45 18.42
CA PHE A 143 4.69 -1.64 18.02
C PHE A 143 4.86 -1.14 16.58
N ASP A 144 3.78 -1.26 15.83
CA ASP A 144 3.59 -0.62 14.54
C ASP A 144 2.16 -0.03 14.50
N ALA A 145 1.68 0.47 13.36
CA ALA A 145 0.36 1.07 13.33
C ALA A 145 -0.59 0.34 12.37
N GLN A 146 -1.87 0.41 12.69
CA GLN A 146 -2.98 -0.09 11.87
C GLN A 146 -3.87 1.08 11.44
N THR A 147 -4.50 0.94 10.26
CA THR A 147 -5.43 1.91 9.69
C THR A 147 -6.51 1.19 8.88
N ASP A 148 -7.62 1.87 8.63
CA ASP A 148 -8.47 1.56 7.49
C ASP A 148 -7.90 2.26 6.25
N ASP A 149 -7.39 1.50 5.29
CA ASP A 149 -6.73 2.01 4.10
C ASP A 149 -7.68 2.76 3.16
N ARG A 150 -8.95 2.32 3.08
CA ARG A 150 -10.00 3.04 2.36
C ARG A 150 -10.30 4.37 3.03
N ALA A 151 -10.60 4.36 4.31
CA ALA A 151 -10.91 5.56 5.07
C ALA A 151 -9.75 6.58 5.04
N LEU A 152 -8.50 6.10 5.16
CA LEU A 152 -7.33 6.96 5.03
C LEU A 152 -7.23 7.59 3.63
N THR A 153 -7.46 6.80 2.57
CA THR A 153 -7.41 7.31 1.19
C THR A 153 -8.51 8.34 0.93
N GLU A 154 -9.74 8.07 1.39
CA GLU A 154 -10.87 8.98 1.29
C GLU A 154 -10.63 10.29 2.06
N ALA A 155 -10.04 10.22 3.25
CA ALA A 155 -9.70 11.41 4.03
C ALA A 155 -8.63 12.27 3.33
N VAL A 156 -7.58 11.66 2.75
CA VAL A 156 -6.57 12.40 1.97
C VAL A 156 -7.20 13.05 0.74
N LEU A 157 -8.14 12.36 0.07
CA LEU A 157 -8.85 12.92 -1.08
C LEU A 157 -9.84 14.04 -0.68
N ALA A 158 -10.48 13.91 0.48
CA ALA A 158 -11.35 14.95 1.03
C ALA A 158 -10.57 16.24 1.32
N ASP A 159 -9.37 16.12 1.89
CA ASP A 159 -8.49 17.27 2.08
C ASP A 159 -8.09 17.93 0.76
N ALA A 160 -7.79 17.11 -0.27
CA ALA A 160 -7.49 17.65 -1.61
C ALA A 160 -8.66 18.49 -2.14
N ARG A 161 -9.91 18.03 -1.95
CA ARG A 161 -11.12 18.78 -2.33
C ARG A 161 -11.27 20.07 -1.53
N THR A 162 -11.07 20.02 -0.23
CA THR A 162 -11.11 21.20 0.65
C THR A 162 -10.08 22.24 0.22
N LEU A 163 -8.94 21.81 -0.30
CA LEU A 163 -7.88 22.64 -0.85
C LEU A 163 -8.16 23.11 -2.31
N GLY A 164 -9.33 22.80 -2.88
CA GLY A 164 -9.78 23.25 -4.18
C GLY A 164 -9.51 22.29 -5.36
N ALA A 165 -9.11 21.03 -5.10
CA ALA A 165 -9.01 20.04 -6.16
C ALA A 165 -10.41 19.58 -6.63
N THR A 166 -10.63 19.51 -7.94
CA THR A 166 -11.82 18.93 -8.54
C THR A 166 -11.62 17.43 -8.73
N VAL A 167 -12.55 16.61 -8.23
CA VAL A 167 -12.51 15.14 -8.35
C VAL A 167 -13.74 14.66 -9.09
N THR A 168 -13.52 13.92 -10.18
CA THR A 168 -14.58 13.37 -11.01
C THR A 168 -14.46 11.83 -11.02
N PHE A 169 -15.49 11.16 -10.53
CA PHE A 169 -15.63 9.69 -10.54
C PHE A 169 -16.29 9.22 -11.83
N GLN A 170 -16.30 7.89 -12.04
CA GLN A 170 -16.85 7.23 -13.23
C GLN A 170 -16.30 7.84 -14.53
N THR A 171 -15.05 8.33 -14.47
CA THR A 171 -14.39 8.98 -15.60
C THR A 171 -13.11 8.22 -15.96
N SER A 172 -13.16 7.50 -17.07
CA SER A 172 -12.07 6.67 -17.56
C SER A 172 -11.16 7.46 -18.52
N PHE A 173 -9.86 7.34 -18.29
CA PHE A 173 -8.84 7.81 -19.22
C PHE A 173 -8.90 6.99 -20.52
N LYS A 174 -8.76 7.66 -21.68
CA LYS A 174 -8.71 7.01 -22.99
C LYS A 174 -7.34 7.18 -23.65
N GLN A 175 -6.90 8.39 -23.86
CA GLN A 175 -5.58 8.71 -24.42
C GLN A 175 -5.12 10.12 -24.04
N ALA A 176 -3.84 10.40 -24.20
CA ALA A 176 -3.30 11.73 -24.02
C ALA A 176 -2.20 12.05 -25.00
N GLU A 177 -2.07 13.32 -25.35
CA GLU A 177 -0.92 13.90 -26.04
C GLU A 177 -0.20 14.86 -25.11
N CYS A 178 1.08 14.58 -24.79
CA CYS A 178 1.92 15.39 -23.91
C CYS A 178 3.08 16.00 -24.68
N GLY A 179 3.00 17.32 -24.93
CA GLY A 179 4.01 18.10 -25.64
C GLY A 179 4.74 19.11 -24.78
N ALA A 180 5.48 20.01 -25.43
CA ALA A 180 6.25 21.05 -24.74
C ALA A 180 5.38 22.04 -23.96
N ASN A 181 4.15 22.31 -24.41
CA ASN A 181 3.26 23.32 -23.82
C ASN A 181 2.23 22.77 -22.85
N GLY A 182 2.11 21.46 -22.69
CA GLY A 182 1.12 20.81 -21.80
C GLY A 182 0.69 19.44 -22.30
N CYS A 183 -0.35 18.91 -21.66
CA CYS A 183 -1.00 17.65 -22.02
C CYS A 183 -2.45 17.89 -22.38
N ARG A 184 -2.93 17.19 -23.41
CA ARG A 184 -4.34 17.12 -23.82
C ARG A 184 -4.80 15.69 -23.59
N THR A 185 -5.76 15.49 -22.73
CA THR A 185 -6.21 14.18 -22.28
C THR A 185 -7.66 13.96 -22.66
N GLN A 186 -7.96 12.88 -23.36
CA GLN A 186 -9.32 12.44 -23.66
C GLN A 186 -9.80 11.45 -22.59
N CYS A 187 -10.99 11.69 -22.09
CA CYS A 187 -11.65 10.92 -21.05
C CYS A 187 -13.07 10.54 -21.48
N HIS A 188 -13.62 9.53 -20.87
CA HIS A 188 -15.04 9.18 -21.00
C HIS A 188 -15.67 9.15 -19.61
N GLY A 189 -16.59 10.06 -19.35
CA GLY A 189 -17.32 10.21 -18.10
C GLY A 189 -18.81 9.96 -18.26
N PRO A 190 -19.60 10.17 -17.21
CA PRO A 190 -21.07 10.01 -17.24
C PRO A 190 -21.78 10.86 -18.29
N SER A 191 -21.20 12.03 -18.61
CA SER A 191 -21.74 12.95 -19.63
C SER A 191 -21.20 12.70 -21.04
N GLY A 192 -20.44 11.62 -21.25
CA GLY A 192 -19.83 11.26 -22.53
C GLY A 192 -18.34 11.58 -22.60
N GLN A 193 -17.85 11.83 -23.83
CA GLN A 193 -16.44 12.16 -24.05
C GLN A 193 -16.12 13.59 -23.61
N GLU A 194 -14.99 13.77 -22.97
CA GLU A 194 -14.46 15.05 -22.52
C GLU A 194 -12.97 15.15 -22.85
N GLU A 195 -12.52 16.33 -23.25
CA GLU A 195 -11.12 16.66 -23.38
C GLU A 195 -10.69 17.61 -22.26
N ILE A 196 -9.57 17.27 -21.58
CA ILE A 196 -9.02 18.05 -20.47
C ILE A 196 -7.59 18.50 -20.86
N THR A 197 -7.34 19.81 -20.80
CA THR A 197 -6.02 20.40 -21.02
C THR A 197 -5.33 20.68 -19.68
N SER A 198 -4.06 20.24 -19.54
CA SER A 198 -3.27 20.43 -18.33
C SER A 198 -1.82 20.78 -18.57
N SER A 199 -1.14 21.44 -17.63
CA SER A 199 0.30 21.69 -17.71
C SER A 199 1.12 20.43 -17.46
N ALA A 200 0.60 19.48 -16.65
CA ALA A 200 1.22 18.20 -16.38
C ALA A 200 0.16 17.11 -16.15
N LEU A 201 0.54 15.87 -16.44
CA LEU A 201 -0.26 14.68 -16.29
C LEU A 201 0.41 13.72 -15.30
N ILE A 202 -0.34 13.25 -14.30
CA ILE A 202 0.12 12.26 -13.36
C ILE A 202 -0.65 10.96 -13.56
N ASN A 203 0.06 9.91 -13.90
CA ASN A 203 -0.48 8.57 -13.99
C ASN A 203 -0.29 7.86 -12.63
N ALA A 204 -1.34 7.87 -11.80
CA ALA A 204 -1.42 7.18 -10.51
C ALA A 204 -2.43 6.02 -10.56
N ALA A 205 -2.58 5.39 -11.73
CA ALA A 205 -3.57 4.36 -12.02
C ALA A 205 -3.26 2.99 -11.36
N GLY A 206 -2.26 2.90 -10.48
CA GLY A 206 -1.93 1.67 -9.75
C GLY A 206 -1.68 0.47 -10.69
N PRO A 207 -2.44 -0.64 -10.58
CA PRO A 207 -2.25 -1.81 -11.45
C PRO A 207 -2.45 -1.53 -12.94
N TRP A 208 -3.20 -0.48 -13.31
CA TRP A 208 -3.44 -0.06 -14.70
C TRP A 208 -2.40 0.92 -15.23
N VAL A 209 -1.30 1.18 -14.50
CA VAL A 209 -0.28 2.17 -14.86
C VAL A 209 0.27 1.98 -16.29
N ASN A 210 0.53 0.73 -16.70
CA ASN A 210 0.98 0.40 -18.03
C ASN A 210 -0.11 0.51 -19.12
N HIS A 211 -1.37 0.32 -18.74
CA HIS A 211 -2.48 0.57 -19.64
C HIS A 211 -2.55 2.06 -20.01
N VAL A 212 -2.45 2.94 -19.04
CA VAL A 212 -2.45 4.39 -19.25
C VAL A 212 -1.25 4.85 -20.09
N ILE A 213 -0.02 4.44 -19.73
CA ILE A 213 1.19 4.94 -20.40
C ILE A 213 1.26 4.55 -21.90
N ARG A 214 0.72 3.38 -22.25
CA ARG A 214 0.65 2.92 -23.66
C ARG A 214 -0.24 3.79 -24.54
N GLN A 215 -1.18 4.52 -23.96
CA GLN A 215 -2.13 5.41 -24.64
C GLN A 215 -1.66 6.86 -24.65
N VAL A 216 -0.42 7.17 -24.22
CA VAL A 216 0.16 8.51 -24.25
C VAL A 216 1.03 8.70 -25.47
N ARG A 217 0.95 9.88 -26.08
CA ARG A 217 1.79 10.32 -27.21
C ARG A 217 2.62 11.55 -26.79
N PRO A 218 3.86 11.70 -27.28
CA PRO A 218 4.63 10.70 -28.02
C PRO A 218 4.82 9.41 -27.20
N HIS A 219 5.07 8.30 -27.89
CA HIS A 219 5.20 7.00 -27.23
C HIS A 219 6.29 7.00 -26.16
N THR A 220 5.89 6.65 -24.96
CA THR A 220 6.78 6.44 -23.83
C THR A 220 6.83 4.94 -23.52
N LYS A 221 8.03 4.38 -23.41
CA LYS A 221 8.20 2.96 -23.10
C LYS A 221 7.74 2.70 -21.65
N PRO A 222 6.75 1.82 -21.41
CA PRO A 222 6.39 1.42 -20.07
C PRO A 222 7.53 0.65 -19.40
N LEU A 223 7.56 0.65 -18.06
CA LEU A 223 8.45 -0.23 -17.32
C LEU A 223 7.93 -1.67 -17.38
N ASP A 224 8.86 -2.62 -17.38
CA ASP A 224 8.54 -4.02 -17.24
C ASP A 224 8.15 -4.31 -15.78
N ILE A 225 6.89 -4.68 -15.60
CA ILE A 225 6.31 -4.94 -14.28
C ILE A 225 5.63 -6.30 -14.22
N GLU A 226 5.52 -6.82 -13.03
CA GLU A 226 4.70 -7.96 -12.68
C GLU A 226 3.63 -7.53 -11.69
N LEU A 227 2.40 -7.96 -11.91
CA LEU A 227 1.32 -7.83 -10.94
C LEU A 227 1.35 -9.03 -9.99
N VAL A 228 1.34 -8.75 -8.70
CA VAL A 228 1.37 -9.78 -7.67
C VAL A 228 0.17 -9.61 -6.76
N GLN A 229 -0.70 -10.61 -6.79
CA GLN A 229 -1.89 -10.68 -5.95
C GLN A 229 -1.51 -10.97 -4.50
N GLY A 230 -2.22 -10.35 -3.58
CA GLY A 230 -2.19 -10.65 -2.15
C GLY A 230 -3.60 -10.76 -1.62
N THR A 231 -3.96 -11.95 -1.16
CA THR A 231 -5.28 -12.25 -0.61
C THR A 231 -5.29 -12.13 0.91
N HIS A 232 -6.41 -11.68 1.44
CA HIS A 232 -6.75 -11.70 2.86
C HIS A 232 -8.08 -12.39 3.03
N ILE A 233 -8.25 -13.11 4.13
CA ILE A 233 -9.52 -13.71 4.57
C ILE A 233 -9.97 -13.08 5.88
N ILE A 234 -11.27 -13.02 6.10
CA ILE A 234 -11.88 -12.58 7.36
C ILE A 234 -12.62 -13.78 7.95
N VAL A 235 -12.33 -14.08 9.21
CA VAL A 235 -12.86 -15.24 9.91
C VAL A 235 -13.45 -14.82 11.27
N PRO A 236 -14.38 -15.60 11.86
CA PRO A 236 -14.99 -15.28 13.14
C PRO A 236 -13.98 -15.40 14.30
N GLY A 237 -14.09 -14.51 15.26
CA GLY A 237 -13.27 -14.46 16.46
C GLY A 237 -12.73 -13.05 16.71
N SER A 238 -11.91 -12.91 17.74
CA SER A 238 -11.29 -11.64 18.09
C SER A 238 -9.88 -11.85 18.61
N LEU A 239 -8.98 -10.93 18.29
CA LEU A 239 -7.64 -10.83 18.84
C LEU A 239 -7.60 -9.56 19.70
N GLN A 240 -7.45 -9.73 21.03
CA GLN A 240 -7.52 -8.64 22.00
C GLN A 240 -6.14 -8.03 22.27
N GLN A 241 -5.10 -8.84 22.15
CA GLN A 241 -3.72 -8.42 22.47
C GLN A 241 -3.10 -7.57 21.34
N GLY A 242 -3.41 -7.89 20.07
CA GLY A 242 -2.87 -7.16 18.93
C GLY A 242 -2.71 -8.00 17.67
N ILE A 243 -1.68 -7.73 16.92
CA ILE A 243 -1.39 -8.35 15.63
C ILE A 243 -0.30 -9.40 15.80
N TYR A 244 -0.51 -10.59 15.23
CA TYR A 244 0.48 -11.67 15.24
C TYR A 244 1.19 -11.74 13.90
N TYR A 245 2.51 -11.64 13.93
CA TYR A 245 3.40 -11.85 12.79
C TYR A 245 3.80 -13.33 12.76
N LEU A 246 3.22 -14.09 11.85
CA LEU A 246 3.38 -15.53 11.72
C LEU A 246 4.32 -15.83 10.55
N GLU A 247 5.19 -16.82 10.70
CA GLU A 247 6.03 -17.31 9.63
C GLU A 247 5.36 -18.53 8.98
N ALA A 248 4.96 -18.40 7.72
CA ALA A 248 4.34 -19.51 7.00
C ALA A 248 5.32 -20.68 6.85
N PRO A 249 4.97 -21.90 7.25
CA PRO A 249 5.89 -23.06 7.21
C PRO A 249 6.26 -23.47 5.80
N GLN A 250 5.37 -23.24 4.84
CA GLN A 250 5.55 -23.67 3.45
C GLN A 250 6.65 -22.89 2.72
N ASP A 251 6.82 -21.59 3.03
CA ASP A 251 7.69 -20.71 2.25
C ASP A 251 8.41 -19.63 3.08
N GLN A 252 8.26 -19.66 4.42
CA GLN A 252 8.88 -18.74 5.40
C GLN A 252 8.45 -17.27 5.25
N ARG A 253 7.29 -17.03 4.63
CA ARG A 253 6.74 -15.69 4.45
C ARG A 253 6.03 -15.23 5.70
N ALA A 254 5.94 -13.89 5.84
CA ALA A 254 5.14 -13.27 6.86
C ALA A 254 3.66 -13.28 6.48
N VAL A 255 2.85 -13.85 7.34
CA VAL A 255 1.39 -13.74 7.34
C VAL A 255 1.00 -13.06 8.65
N PHE A 256 0.03 -12.16 8.59
CA PHE A 256 -0.46 -11.49 9.78
C PHE A 256 -1.85 -12.04 10.13
N ALA A 257 -2.07 -12.33 11.42
CA ALA A 257 -3.39 -12.48 11.99
C ALA A 257 -3.66 -11.23 12.84
N MET A 258 -4.74 -10.52 12.56
CA MET A 258 -4.96 -9.19 13.14
C MET A 258 -6.44 -8.92 13.44
N PRO A 259 -6.74 -8.10 14.47
CA PRO A 259 -8.11 -7.67 14.75
C PRO A 259 -8.60 -6.76 13.61
N TRP A 260 -9.80 -7.02 13.11
CA TRP A 260 -10.43 -6.23 12.07
C TRP A 260 -11.95 -6.25 12.17
N GLN A 261 -12.57 -5.10 12.48
CA GLN A 261 -14.03 -4.91 12.50
C GLN A 261 -14.80 -5.99 13.30
N GLY A 262 -14.28 -6.37 14.47
CA GLY A 262 -14.89 -7.39 15.32
C GLY A 262 -14.58 -8.84 14.93
N HIS A 263 -13.77 -9.04 13.91
CA HIS A 263 -13.33 -10.34 13.39
C HIS A 263 -11.81 -10.45 13.36
N ILE A 264 -11.30 -11.57 12.87
CA ILE A 264 -9.87 -11.77 12.59
C ILE A 264 -9.65 -11.67 11.09
N MET A 265 -8.75 -10.80 10.67
CA MET A 265 -8.25 -10.75 9.30
C MET A 265 -6.90 -11.47 9.22
N ILE A 266 -6.76 -12.40 8.27
CA ILE A 266 -5.54 -13.18 8.06
C ILE A 266 -5.02 -12.89 6.65
N GLY A 267 -3.74 -12.55 6.53
CA GLY A 267 -3.09 -12.26 5.23
C GLY A 267 -1.64 -11.82 5.40
N THR A 268 -0.90 -11.86 4.33
CA THR A 268 -1.31 -11.88 2.94
C THR A 268 -0.59 -12.98 2.16
N THR A 269 -1.21 -13.39 1.06
CA THR A 269 -0.56 -14.28 0.07
C THR A 269 0.31 -13.51 -0.94
N GLU A 270 0.91 -14.21 -1.88
CA GLU A 270 1.74 -13.63 -2.94
C GLU A 270 1.73 -14.51 -4.20
N THR A 271 0.77 -14.25 -5.08
CA THR A 271 0.53 -15.03 -6.30
C THR A 271 0.73 -14.14 -7.53
N PRO A 272 1.56 -14.50 -8.52
CA PRO A 272 1.67 -13.78 -9.77
C PRO A 272 0.31 -13.70 -10.47
N TRP A 273 -0.08 -12.49 -10.91
CA TRP A 273 -1.34 -12.24 -11.62
C TRP A 273 -1.09 -11.86 -13.07
N ARG A 274 -1.80 -12.52 -13.99
CA ARG A 274 -1.65 -12.29 -15.44
C ARG A 274 -2.92 -11.83 -16.15
N GLY A 275 -4.04 -11.75 -15.41
CA GLY A 275 -5.34 -11.28 -15.94
C GLY A 275 -5.47 -9.76 -15.95
N ASP A 276 -6.65 -9.27 -16.36
CA ASP A 276 -6.99 -7.87 -16.17
C ASP A 276 -6.96 -7.53 -14.67
N PRO A 277 -6.42 -6.36 -14.28
CA PRO A 277 -6.40 -5.98 -12.87
C PRO A 277 -7.78 -5.88 -12.23
N GLY A 278 -8.83 -5.63 -13.00
CA GLY A 278 -10.20 -5.56 -12.53
C GLY A 278 -10.78 -6.92 -12.10
N ASP A 279 -10.25 -8.01 -12.65
CA ASP A 279 -10.71 -9.38 -12.39
C ASP A 279 -10.04 -10.05 -11.18
N ALA A 280 -9.11 -9.33 -10.49
CA ALA A 280 -8.40 -9.88 -9.35
C ALA A 280 -9.36 -10.27 -8.22
N HIS A 281 -9.33 -11.54 -7.83
CA HIS A 281 -10.19 -12.13 -6.81
C HIS A 281 -9.44 -13.18 -5.98
N PRO A 282 -9.85 -13.46 -4.74
CA PRO A 282 -9.23 -14.48 -3.90
C PRO A 282 -9.34 -15.87 -4.53
N LEU A 283 -8.20 -16.58 -4.63
CA LEU A 283 -8.16 -17.95 -5.14
C LEU A 283 -8.35 -18.95 -3.98
N GLU A 284 -9.00 -20.10 -4.24
CA GLU A 284 -9.24 -21.10 -3.20
C GLU A 284 -7.94 -21.63 -2.57
N GLN A 285 -6.90 -21.84 -3.38
CA GLN A 285 -5.58 -22.23 -2.87
C GLN A 285 -4.95 -21.19 -1.94
N GLU A 286 -5.25 -19.89 -2.13
CA GLU A 286 -4.76 -18.82 -1.25
C GLU A 286 -5.52 -18.81 0.08
N LYS A 287 -6.82 -19.08 0.06
CA LYS A 287 -7.63 -19.19 1.26
C LYS A 287 -7.17 -20.38 2.12
N THR A 288 -6.99 -21.55 1.51
CA THR A 288 -6.47 -22.75 2.18
C THR A 288 -5.10 -22.49 2.81
N TYR A 289 -4.18 -21.89 2.06
CA TYR A 289 -2.86 -21.51 2.57
C TYR A 289 -2.94 -20.62 3.81
N LEU A 290 -3.83 -19.64 3.83
CA LEU A 290 -3.97 -18.72 4.98
C LEU A 290 -4.56 -19.43 6.21
N LEU A 291 -5.53 -20.33 6.00
CA LEU A 291 -6.08 -21.17 7.09
C LEU A 291 -5.01 -22.10 7.66
N GLU A 292 -4.23 -22.79 6.82
CA GLU A 292 -3.15 -23.66 7.26
C GLU A 292 -2.11 -22.90 8.10
N VAL A 293 -1.73 -21.69 7.67
CA VAL A 293 -0.81 -20.86 8.45
C VAL A 293 -1.42 -20.48 9.80
N TYR A 294 -2.68 -20.08 9.85
CA TYR A 294 -3.35 -19.72 11.11
C TYR A 294 -3.42 -20.93 12.06
N ASN A 295 -3.90 -22.07 11.58
CA ASN A 295 -4.12 -23.28 12.35
C ASN A 295 -2.83 -23.85 12.95
N GLN A 296 -1.68 -23.54 12.38
CA GLN A 296 -0.40 -23.94 12.95
C GLN A 296 -0.03 -23.16 14.21
N TYR A 297 -0.60 -21.98 14.41
CA TYR A 297 -0.20 -21.08 15.49
C TYR A 297 -1.25 -20.92 16.57
N PHE A 298 -2.52 -21.22 16.28
CA PHE A 298 -3.61 -21.02 17.21
C PHE A 298 -4.32 -22.33 17.53
N LYS A 299 -4.73 -22.47 18.82
CA LYS A 299 -5.41 -23.68 19.33
C LYS A 299 -6.79 -23.92 18.67
N ARG A 300 -7.46 -22.82 18.28
CA ARG A 300 -8.70 -22.91 17.54
C ARG A 300 -8.40 -23.11 16.06
N GLU A 301 -8.75 -24.27 15.56
CA GLU A 301 -8.69 -24.57 14.13
C GLU A 301 -9.84 -23.90 13.39
N LEU A 302 -9.56 -23.43 12.17
CA LEU A 302 -10.50 -22.83 11.24
C LEU A 302 -10.59 -23.68 9.98
N GLU A 303 -11.82 -23.81 9.45
CA GLU A 303 -12.10 -24.50 8.20
C GLU A 303 -12.51 -23.50 7.10
N THR A 304 -12.57 -23.96 5.85
CA THR A 304 -12.99 -23.11 4.72
C THR A 304 -14.38 -22.53 4.92
N GLY A 305 -15.26 -23.26 5.60
CA GLY A 305 -16.62 -22.82 5.97
C GLY A 305 -16.66 -21.66 6.96
N ASP A 306 -15.58 -21.40 7.71
CA ASP A 306 -15.46 -20.27 8.64
C ASP A 306 -15.14 -18.95 7.94
N ILE A 307 -14.80 -18.95 6.65
CA ILE A 307 -14.44 -17.72 5.94
C ILE A 307 -15.70 -16.88 5.71
N LEU A 308 -15.79 -15.76 6.41
CA LEU A 308 -16.90 -14.80 6.32
C LEU A 308 -16.79 -13.90 5.08
N ASP A 309 -15.56 -13.50 4.75
CA ASP A 309 -15.25 -12.64 3.60
C ASP A 309 -13.80 -12.84 3.16
N ALA A 310 -13.51 -12.49 1.91
CA ALA A 310 -12.17 -12.52 1.37
C ALA A 310 -11.99 -11.44 0.30
N PHE A 311 -10.80 -10.84 0.26
CA PHE A 311 -10.46 -9.86 -0.76
C PHE A 311 -9.03 -10.03 -1.25
N ALA A 312 -8.78 -9.61 -2.49
CA ALA A 312 -7.47 -9.63 -3.12
C ALA A 312 -7.08 -8.25 -3.64
N GLY A 313 -5.83 -7.87 -3.43
CA GLY A 313 -5.24 -6.65 -3.96
C GLY A 313 -4.01 -6.93 -4.80
N LEU A 314 -3.77 -6.12 -5.84
CA LEU A 314 -2.63 -6.26 -6.72
C LEU A 314 -1.50 -5.30 -6.35
N ARG A 315 -0.30 -5.82 -6.23
CA ARG A 315 0.95 -5.05 -6.09
C ARG A 315 1.62 -4.93 -7.45
N VAL A 316 2.07 -3.73 -7.78
CA VAL A 316 2.88 -3.46 -8.97
C VAL A 316 4.35 -3.58 -8.57
N LEU A 317 5.04 -4.59 -9.05
CA LEU A 317 6.45 -4.81 -8.77
C LEU A 317 7.26 -4.76 -10.06
N PRO A 318 8.48 -4.18 -10.05
CA PRO A 318 9.40 -4.30 -11.18
C PRO A 318 9.71 -5.76 -11.46
N THR A 319 9.80 -6.15 -12.75
CA THR A 319 10.30 -7.47 -13.11
C THR A 319 11.73 -7.65 -12.61
N GLY A 320 12.06 -8.85 -12.13
CA GLY A 320 13.38 -9.14 -11.59
C GLY A 320 13.60 -10.63 -11.35
N ARG A 321 14.86 -11.04 -11.22
CA ARG A 321 15.20 -12.40 -10.85
C ARG A 321 14.86 -12.68 -9.37
N GLY A 322 14.39 -13.87 -9.06
CA GLY A 322 14.06 -14.34 -7.71
C GLY A 322 12.59 -14.15 -7.33
N ARG A 323 12.25 -14.63 -6.11
CA ARG A 323 10.88 -14.57 -5.58
C ARG A 323 10.41 -13.13 -5.41
N ALA A 324 9.14 -12.83 -5.71
CA ALA A 324 8.52 -11.51 -5.55
C ALA A 324 8.72 -10.93 -4.13
N PHE A 325 8.73 -11.82 -3.13
CA PHE A 325 8.98 -11.52 -1.72
C PHE A 325 10.29 -10.75 -1.45
N ASN A 326 11.38 -11.05 -2.19
CA ASN A 326 12.70 -10.45 -1.99
C ASN A 326 12.95 -9.22 -2.85
N ARG A 327 12.02 -8.85 -3.72
CA ARG A 327 12.18 -7.70 -4.63
C ARG A 327 12.03 -6.38 -3.88
N ARG A 328 12.74 -5.37 -4.37
CA ARG A 328 12.58 -4.01 -3.88
C ARG A 328 11.15 -3.55 -4.07
N ARG A 329 10.56 -2.99 -3.02
CA ARG A 329 9.20 -2.43 -3.01
C ARG A 329 9.23 -0.90 -3.03
N ASP A 330 10.25 -0.33 -3.66
CA ASP A 330 10.37 1.11 -3.81
C ASP A 330 9.34 1.62 -4.80
N THR A 331 8.81 2.80 -4.54
CA THR A 331 8.02 3.53 -5.53
C THR A 331 8.94 4.02 -6.63
N ILE A 332 8.65 3.66 -7.88
CA ILE A 332 9.40 4.14 -9.03
C ILE A 332 8.58 5.25 -9.69
N LEU A 333 9.21 6.40 -9.85
CA LEU A 333 8.66 7.52 -10.63
C LEU A 333 9.28 7.49 -12.01
N HIS A 334 8.47 7.16 -13.00
CA HIS A 334 8.89 7.14 -14.40
C HIS A 334 8.51 8.46 -15.08
N ASN A 335 9.51 9.18 -15.55
CA ASN A 335 9.38 10.44 -16.28
C ASN A 335 10.36 10.40 -17.46
N ASP A 336 9.83 10.25 -18.66
CA ASP A 336 10.61 10.16 -19.91
C ASP A 336 10.92 11.54 -20.46
N SER A 337 12.09 11.69 -21.09
CA SER A 337 12.51 12.92 -21.77
C SER A 337 11.61 13.30 -22.95
N ALA A 338 11.00 12.31 -23.62
CA ALA A 338 10.04 12.54 -24.71
C ALA A 338 8.69 13.08 -24.19
N THR A 339 8.34 12.77 -22.94
CA THR A 339 7.10 13.23 -22.29
C THR A 339 7.39 13.84 -20.93
N PRO A 340 8.16 14.94 -20.83
CA PRO A 340 8.68 15.46 -19.57
C PRO A 340 7.59 16.01 -18.62
N ARG A 341 6.36 16.16 -19.09
CA ARG A 341 5.19 16.62 -18.35
C ARG A 341 4.33 15.45 -17.83
N LEU A 342 4.66 14.21 -18.18
CA LEU A 342 4.05 13.00 -17.66
C LEU A 342 4.94 12.42 -16.55
N VAL A 343 4.35 12.11 -15.42
CA VAL A 343 4.96 11.28 -14.35
C VAL A 343 4.07 10.09 -14.09
N SER A 344 4.59 8.87 -14.27
CA SER A 344 3.89 7.63 -13.92
C SER A 344 4.43 7.06 -12.64
N ILE A 345 3.54 6.71 -11.70
CA ILE A 345 3.86 6.16 -10.38
C ILE A 345 3.69 4.65 -10.43
N TYR A 346 4.79 3.92 -10.32
CA TYR A 346 4.80 2.46 -10.26
C TYR A 346 4.95 1.98 -8.83
N GLY A 347 4.00 1.17 -8.37
CA GLY A 347 3.95 0.70 -6.99
C GLY A 347 3.58 1.82 -6.02
N GLY A 348 4.21 1.81 -4.87
CA GLY A 348 3.95 2.77 -3.78
C GLY A 348 3.30 2.12 -2.58
N LYS A 349 3.69 2.59 -1.40
CA LYS A 349 3.17 2.10 -0.13
C LYS A 349 2.13 3.05 0.43
N LEU A 350 1.14 2.49 1.12
CA LEU A 350 0.18 3.27 1.90
C LEU A 350 0.91 4.18 2.91
N THR A 351 1.91 3.66 3.63
CA THR A 351 2.69 4.38 4.63
C THR A 351 3.38 5.64 4.09
N SER A 352 3.98 5.57 2.89
CA SER A 352 4.87 6.63 2.37
C SER A 352 4.26 7.47 1.24
N HIS A 353 2.93 7.57 1.17
CA HIS A 353 2.23 8.29 0.10
C HIS A 353 2.60 9.78 0.04
N GLU A 354 2.73 10.46 1.18
CA GLU A 354 3.14 11.87 1.22
C GLU A 354 4.55 12.08 0.66
N HIS A 355 5.47 11.16 1.00
CA HIS A 355 6.84 11.22 0.49
C HIS A 355 6.87 11.03 -1.04
N THR A 356 6.06 10.11 -1.57
CA THR A 356 5.88 9.90 -3.01
C THR A 356 5.34 11.16 -3.67
N ALA A 357 4.29 11.77 -3.13
CA ALA A 357 3.74 13.03 -3.63
C ALA A 357 4.79 14.14 -3.66
N GLY A 358 5.60 14.26 -2.61
CA GLY A 358 6.72 15.22 -2.55
C GLY A 358 7.73 15.02 -3.68
N LYS A 359 8.11 13.76 -3.98
CA LYS A 359 9.02 13.42 -5.09
C LYS A 359 8.40 13.75 -6.46
N VAL A 360 7.12 13.44 -6.67
CA VAL A 360 6.39 13.78 -7.92
C VAL A 360 6.40 15.30 -8.14
N MET A 361 6.03 16.07 -7.13
CA MET A 361 6.00 17.53 -7.23
C MET A 361 7.40 18.14 -7.45
N LYS A 362 8.45 17.51 -6.92
CA LYS A 362 9.84 17.93 -7.18
C LYS A 362 10.23 17.72 -8.66
N LEU A 363 9.85 16.59 -9.25
CA LEU A 363 10.09 16.28 -10.67
C LEU A 363 9.38 17.27 -11.61
N LEU A 364 8.15 17.65 -11.28
CA LEU A 364 7.34 18.53 -12.11
C LEU A 364 7.64 20.01 -11.94
N ARG A 365 8.26 20.42 -10.84
CA ARG A 365 8.54 21.84 -10.53
C ARG A 365 9.10 22.66 -11.68
N PRO A 366 10.04 22.16 -12.50
CA PRO A 366 10.59 22.93 -13.65
C PRO A 366 9.60 23.16 -14.79
N ARG A 367 8.48 22.41 -14.84
CA ARG A 367 7.48 22.40 -15.91
C ARG A 367 6.16 23.07 -15.52
N LEU A 368 5.99 23.36 -14.23
CA LEU A 368 4.81 24.04 -13.71
C LEU A 368 5.11 25.53 -13.56
N PHE A 369 4.17 26.36 -13.99
CA PHE A 369 4.30 27.80 -13.80
C PHE A 369 4.22 28.11 -12.30
N ARG A 370 5.18 28.87 -11.78
CA ARG A 370 5.11 29.39 -10.40
C ARG A 370 3.92 30.34 -10.31
N ARG A 371 2.85 29.91 -9.66
CA ARG A 371 1.87 30.85 -9.15
C ARG A 371 2.48 31.49 -7.89
N ARG A 372 2.52 32.81 -7.84
CA ARG A 372 2.75 33.52 -6.57
C ARG A 372 1.58 33.14 -5.67
N GLN A 373 1.88 32.62 -4.49
CA GLN A 373 0.86 32.53 -3.44
C GLN A 373 0.33 33.94 -3.21
N PRO A 374 -1.01 34.11 -3.09
CA PRO A 374 -1.58 35.38 -2.74
C PRO A 374 -1.10 35.83 -1.35
#